data_e2a69348a37a925db3c1c5a42abc154c
#
_entry.id   e2a69348a37a925db3c1c5a42abc154c
#
_cell.length_a   1.000
_cell.length_b   1.000
_cell.length_c   1.000
_cell.angle_alpha   90.00
_cell.angle_beta   90.00
_cell.angle_gamma   90.00
#
_symmetry.space_group_name_H-M   'P 1'
#
loop_
_entity.id
_entity.type
_entity.pdbx_description
1 polymer ?
#
loop_
_entity_poly.entity_id
_entity_poly.type
_entity_poly.pdbx_seq_one_letter_code
_entity_poly.pdbx_strand_id
1 'polypeptide(L)'
;QKKAGMDQEWSDVYFEIAESVNLGGPDKSEIRKIIKKVSVPWSYGAGIQTCANAIVKIVDENPNKYQYLKSLDIEEVNDLALEVIRILEDRFKVCSRFQDRVKKAVTAAKEVGKESLEWTSPFGFKVVHRKYKLKERTDAIWSGEKEIFPRAYRPTEPSWKDLQTSTPAVFVHSMDAALIHGVLADGEMSSEGSFEDGNFHITSRVLVDQEGEPFPIITVHDCFACHASWAAELQGILLRGLRTMYEHYEPFNHFLNMVESV
;
A
#
# COMPACT_ATOMS: atom_id res chain seq x y z
N GLN A 1 22.52 -8.24 0.02
CA GLN A 1 23.48 -7.64 -0.94
C GLN A 1 24.25 -6.56 -0.20
N LYS A 2 25.54 -6.82 0.11
CA LYS A 2 26.42 -5.77 0.63
C LYS A 2 26.71 -4.77 -0.48
N LYS A 3 26.25 -3.54 -0.34
CA LYS A 3 26.72 -2.44 -1.16
C LYS A 3 27.98 -1.88 -0.50
N ALA A 4 29.03 -1.66 -1.29
CA ALA A 4 30.27 -1.06 -0.82
C ALA A 4 29.97 0.32 -0.15
N GLY A 5 30.32 0.45 1.12
CA GLY A 5 30.19 1.70 1.89
C GLY A 5 29.05 1.76 2.91
N MET A 6 28.22 0.73 3.07
CA MET A 6 27.24 0.63 4.16
C MET A 6 27.58 -0.56 5.06
N ASP A 7 28.09 -0.29 6.26
CA ASP A 7 28.36 -1.29 7.30
C ASP A 7 27.09 -1.81 8.01
N GLN A 8 25.89 -1.47 7.53
CA GLN A 8 24.66 -2.03 8.05
C GLN A 8 24.30 -3.30 7.26
N GLU A 9 24.27 -4.43 7.96
CA GLU A 9 23.62 -5.63 7.45
C GLU A 9 22.13 -5.32 7.21
N TRP A 10 21.71 -5.43 5.97
CA TRP A 10 20.28 -5.34 5.63
C TRP A 10 19.57 -6.54 6.21
N SER A 11 18.77 -6.32 7.25
CA SER A 11 17.93 -7.36 7.81
C SER A 11 16.66 -7.51 6.96
N ASP A 12 16.29 -8.76 6.70
CA ASP A 12 15.02 -9.08 6.04
C ASP A 12 13.95 -9.28 7.12
N VAL A 13 13.09 -8.29 7.28
CA VAL A 13 12.02 -8.29 8.29
C VAL A 13 11.16 -9.57 8.25
N TYR A 14 10.87 -10.09 7.05
CA TYR A 14 10.10 -11.34 6.94
C TYR A 14 10.88 -12.55 7.44
N PHE A 15 12.19 -12.53 7.27
CA PHE A 15 13.06 -13.59 7.76
C PHE A 15 13.19 -13.55 9.29
N GLU A 16 13.33 -12.37 9.87
CA GLU A 16 13.37 -12.19 11.33
C GLU A 16 12.05 -12.63 12.00
N ILE A 17 10.91 -12.33 11.38
CA ILE A 17 9.61 -12.81 11.87
C ILE A 17 9.51 -14.33 11.71
N ALA A 18 9.99 -14.89 10.59
CA ALA A 18 10.03 -16.33 10.38
C ALA A 18 10.87 -17.10 11.43
N GLU A 19 11.87 -16.45 12.02
CA GLU A 19 12.64 -17.01 13.13
C GLU A 19 11.85 -17.08 14.44
N SER A 20 10.87 -16.20 14.59
CA SER A 20 10.00 -16.12 15.77
C SER A 20 8.81 -17.07 15.71
N VAL A 21 8.44 -17.54 14.51
CA VAL A 21 7.32 -18.48 14.29
C VAL A 21 7.84 -19.91 14.29
N ASN A 22 7.36 -20.72 15.20
CA ASN A 22 7.76 -22.12 15.28
C ASN A 22 6.82 -23.02 14.44
N LEU A 23 7.02 -23.01 13.13
CA LEU A 23 6.38 -23.95 12.23
C LEU A 23 7.28 -25.19 12.10
N GLY A 24 7.06 -26.21 12.92
CA GLY A 24 7.83 -27.45 12.83
C GLY A 24 7.78 -28.09 11.45
N GLY A 25 8.88 -28.01 10.69
CA GLY A 25 9.03 -28.75 9.43
C GLY A 25 9.50 -27.96 8.21
N PRO A 26 8.93 -26.80 7.82
CA PRO A 26 9.39 -26.08 6.62
C PRO A 26 10.75 -25.40 6.82
N ASP A 27 11.50 -25.29 5.73
CA ASP A 27 12.70 -24.46 5.68
C ASP A 27 12.36 -22.99 5.96
N LYS A 28 13.27 -22.27 6.63
CA LYS A 28 13.11 -20.85 6.98
C LYS A 28 12.76 -19.97 5.76
N SER A 29 13.27 -20.30 4.58
CA SER A 29 12.94 -19.60 3.33
C SER A 29 11.49 -19.78 2.91
N GLU A 30 10.88 -20.89 3.27
CA GLU A 30 9.47 -21.19 3.01
C GLU A 30 8.56 -20.47 4.00
N ILE A 31 8.93 -20.51 5.28
CA ILE A 31 8.25 -19.74 6.33
C ILE A 31 8.27 -18.24 5.97
N ARG A 32 9.41 -17.72 5.53
CA ARG A 32 9.52 -16.33 5.08
C ARG A 32 8.49 -15.96 3.99
N LYS A 33 8.24 -16.87 3.03
CA LYS A 33 7.24 -16.62 1.97
C LYS A 33 5.82 -16.58 2.53
N ILE A 34 5.52 -17.44 3.49
CA ILE A 34 4.24 -17.46 4.19
C ILE A 34 4.05 -16.16 4.97
N ILE A 35 5.07 -15.77 5.75
CA ILE A 35 5.06 -14.50 6.50
C ILE A 35 4.81 -13.32 5.57
N LYS A 36 5.50 -13.23 4.42
CA LYS A 36 5.28 -12.18 3.44
C LYS A 36 3.82 -12.16 2.92
N LYS A 37 3.22 -13.33 2.68
CA LYS A 37 1.83 -13.44 2.20
C LYS A 37 0.79 -13.02 3.25
N VAL A 38 1.10 -13.13 4.52
CA VAL A 38 0.25 -12.64 5.62
C VAL A 38 0.51 -11.15 5.89
N SER A 39 1.79 -10.76 5.94
CA SER A 39 2.19 -9.39 6.31
C SER A 39 1.68 -8.33 5.34
N VAL A 40 1.69 -8.63 4.04
CA VAL A 40 1.25 -7.67 3.01
C VAL A 40 -0.25 -7.35 3.12
N PRO A 41 -1.19 -8.31 3.12
CA PRO A 41 -2.60 -7.99 3.35
C PRO A 41 -2.84 -7.35 4.72
N TRP A 42 -2.17 -7.82 5.78
CA TRP A 42 -2.31 -7.25 7.11
C TRP A 42 -1.88 -5.77 7.14
N SER A 43 -0.77 -5.40 6.51
CA SER A 43 -0.31 -4.00 6.48
C SER A 43 -1.32 -3.07 5.82
N TYR A 44 -2.15 -3.61 4.93
CA TYR A 44 -3.27 -2.90 4.29
C TYR A 44 -4.60 -3.00 5.07
N GLY A 45 -4.57 -3.49 6.31
CA GLY A 45 -5.76 -3.56 7.16
C GLY A 45 -6.65 -4.78 6.95
N ALA A 46 -6.16 -5.81 6.26
CA ALA A 46 -6.90 -7.05 6.09
C ALA A 46 -7.05 -7.81 7.42
N GLY A 47 -8.23 -8.42 7.62
CA GLY A 47 -8.49 -9.26 8.78
C GLY A 47 -7.95 -10.68 8.64
N ILE A 48 -8.06 -11.45 9.73
CA ILE A 48 -7.53 -12.83 9.87
C ILE A 48 -7.94 -13.72 8.70
N GLN A 49 -9.22 -13.71 8.30
CA GLN A 49 -9.71 -14.57 7.22
C GLN A 49 -9.01 -14.30 5.88
N THR A 50 -8.72 -13.04 5.56
CA THR A 50 -8.00 -12.69 4.33
C THR A 50 -6.55 -13.16 4.39
N CYS A 51 -5.91 -13.05 5.56
CA CYS A 51 -4.57 -13.54 5.79
C CYS A 51 -4.49 -15.08 5.72
N ALA A 52 -5.44 -15.79 6.32
CA ALA A 52 -5.56 -17.24 6.25
C ALA A 52 -5.78 -17.71 4.80
N ASN A 53 -6.68 -17.07 4.06
CA ASN A 53 -6.90 -17.38 2.64
C ASN A 53 -5.64 -17.15 1.79
N ALA A 54 -4.78 -16.20 2.15
CA ALA A 54 -3.51 -15.99 1.47
C ALA A 54 -2.51 -17.14 1.73
N ILE A 55 -2.57 -17.77 2.90
CA ILE A 55 -1.80 -18.99 3.21
C ILE A 55 -2.33 -20.16 2.38
N VAL A 56 -3.65 -20.41 2.39
CA VAL A 56 -4.27 -21.47 1.58
C VAL A 56 -3.87 -21.34 0.13
N LYS A 57 -3.96 -20.14 -0.43
CA LYS A 57 -3.63 -19.89 -1.83
C LYS A 57 -2.17 -20.24 -2.17
N ILE A 58 -1.19 -19.93 -1.32
CA ILE A 58 0.22 -20.27 -1.60
C ILE A 58 0.45 -21.79 -1.54
N VAL A 59 -0.31 -22.50 -0.68
CA VAL A 59 -0.26 -23.95 -0.58
C VAL A 59 -0.84 -24.60 -1.85
N ASP A 60 -1.99 -24.11 -2.32
CA ASP A 60 -2.64 -24.58 -3.54
C ASP A 60 -1.80 -24.34 -4.79
N GLU A 61 -1.13 -23.20 -4.87
CA GLU A 61 -0.20 -22.86 -5.97
C GLU A 61 1.04 -23.78 -5.99
N ASN A 62 1.44 -24.33 -4.84
CA ASN A 62 2.68 -25.14 -4.71
C ASN A 62 2.47 -26.35 -3.76
N PRO A 63 1.56 -27.28 -4.06
CA PRO A 63 1.13 -28.31 -3.12
C PRO A 63 2.22 -29.30 -2.72
N ASN A 64 3.21 -29.52 -3.59
CA ASN A 64 4.33 -30.40 -3.33
C ASN A 64 5.39 -29.78 -2.41
N LYS A 65 5.42 -28.43 -2.35
CA LYS A 65 6.39 -27.69 -1.56
C LYS A 65 5.92 -27.47 -0.13
N TYR A 66 4.62 -27.28 0.07
CA TYR A 66 4.03 -26.97 1.36
C TYR A 66 3.18 -28.13 1.90
N GLN A 67 3.71 -29.35 1.82
CA GLN A 67 2.97 -30.57 2.26
C GLN A 67 2.51 -30.48 3.72
N TYR A 68 3.32 -29.93 4.60
CA TYR A 68 2.96 -29.72 6.00
C TYR A 68 1.73 -28.81 6.14
N LEU A 69 1.73 -27.66 5.48
CA LEU A 69 0.56 -26.74 5.54
C LEU A 69 -0.69 -27.31 4.89
N LYS A 70 -0.54 -28.21 3.91
CA LYS A 70 -1.65 -28.90 3.28
C LYS A 70 -2.36 -29.87 4.23
N SER A 71 -1.65 -30.36 5.26
CA SER A 71 -2.25 -31.24 6.27
C SER A 71 -3.00 -30.48 7.37
N LEU A 72 -2.84 -29.15 7.45
CA LEU A 72 -3.54 -28.31 8.41
C LEU A 72 -5.02 -28.17 8.02
N ASP A 73 -5.88 -28.23 9.00
CA ASP A 73 -7.27 -27.88 8.81
C ASP A 73 -7.48 -26.34 8.80
N ILE A 74 -8.72 -25.90 8.56
CA ILE A 74 -9.03 -24.49 8.43
C ILE A 74 -8.82 -23.71 9.74
N GLU A 75 -9.00 -24.37 10.89
CA GLU A 75 -8.82 -23.76 12.22
C GLU A 75 -7.33 -23.56 12.49
N GLU A 76 -6.51 -24.56 12.21
CA GLU A 76 -5.05 -24.50 12.32
C GLU A 76 -4.44 -23.43 11.41
N VAL A 77 -4.95 -23.27 10.18
CA VAL A 77 -4.53 -22.18 9.27
C VAL A 77 -4.93 -20.81 9.81
N ASN A 78 -6.11 -20.67 10.40
CA ASN A 78 -6.54 -19.44 11.04
C ASN A 78 -5.67 -19.11 12.27
N ASP A 79 -5.34 -20.11 13.09
CA ASP A 79 -4.47 -19.93 14.24
C ASP A 79 -3.06 -19.50 13.84
N LEU A 80 -2.51 -20.10 12.80
CA LEU A 80 -1.24 -19.68 12.22
C LEU A 80 -1.28 -18.23 11.72
N ALA A 81 -2.33 -17.85 10.98
CA ALA A 81 -2.51 -16.48 10.53
C ALA A 81 -2.59 -15.50 11.70
N LEU A 82 -3.30 -15.88 12.76
CA LEU A 82 -3.45 -15.08 13.98
C LEU A 82 -2.11 -14.93 14.74
N GLU A 83 -1.32 -16.00 14.85
CA GLU A 83 0.01 -15.95 15.46
C GLU A 83 0.92 -14.96 14.71
N VAL A 84 0.98 -15.05 13.39
CA VAL A 84 1.75 -14.11 12.57
C VAL A 84 1.26 -12.69 12.75
N ILE A 85 -0.06 -12.45 12.76
CA ILE A 85 -0.65 -11.13 12.98
C ILE A 85 -0.25 -10.56 14.34
N ARG A 86 -0.29 -11.34 15.41
CA ARG A 86 0.12 -10.90 16.75
C ARG A 86 1.58 -10.47 16.80
N ILE A 87 2.47 -11.22 16.14
CA ILE A 87 3.88 -10.85 16.03
C ILE A 87 4.04 -9.54 15.26
N LEU A 88 3.29 -9.37 14.16
CA LEU A 88 3.30 -8.14 13.36
C LEU A 88 2.78 -6.94 14.17
N GLU A 89 1.69 -7.10 14.92
CA GLU A 89 1.10 -6.06 15.77
C GLU A 89 2.06 -5.63 16.88
N ASP A 90 2.74 -6.56 17.51
CA ASP A 90 3.73 -6.24 18.55
C ASP A 90 4.95 -5.51 17.98
N ARG A 91 5.43 -5.96 16.83
CA ARG A 91 6.62 -5.40 16.18
C ARG A 91 6.34 -4.05 15.49
N PHE A 92 5.18 -3.90 14.87
CA PHE A 92 4.78 -2.73 14.09
C PHE A 92 3.62 -1.96 14.73
N LYS A 93 3.78 -1.58 16.00
CA LYS A 93 2.77 -0.85 16.79
C LYS A 93 2.27 0.43 16.12
N VAL A 94 3.12 1.07 15.31
CA VAL A 94 2.74 2.30 14.58
C VAL A 94 1.70 1.96 13.51
N CYS A 95 1.87 0.86 12.76
CA CYS A 95 0.91 0.41 11.75
C CYS A 95 -0.45 0.07 12.38
N SER A 96 -0.43 -0.68 13.48
CA SER A 96 -1.66 -1.05 14.19
C SER A 96 -2.41 0.19 14.69
N ARG A 97 -1.71 1.14 15.33
CA ARG A 97 -2.31 2.41 15.76
C ARG A 97 -2.88 3.22 14.60
N PHE A 98 -2.18 3.28 13.46
CA PHE A 98 -2.66 3.94 12.27
C PHE A 98 -3.95 3.31 11.76
N GLN A 99 -3.99 1.98 11.63
CA GLN A 99 -5.20 1.26 11.21
C GLN A 99 -6.38 1.53 12.16
N ASP A 100 -6.16 1.55 13.47
CA ASP A 100 -7.21 1.83 14.45
C ASP A 100 -7.70 3.28 14.38
N ARG A 101 -6.82 4.25 14.14
CA ARG A 101 -7.23 5.64 13.92
C ARG A 101 -8.03 5.80 12.63
N VAL A 102 -7.63 5.11 11.55
CA VAL A 102 -8.42 5.06 10.31
C VAL A 102 -9.82 4.52 10.55
N LYS A 103 -9.95 3.43 11.33
CA LYS A 103 -11.27 2.89 11.69
C LYS A 103 -12.15 3.91 12.42
N LYS A 104 -11.57 4.63 13.36
CA LYS A 104 -12.28 5.70 14.11
C LYS A 104 -12.69 6.84 13.17
N ALA A 105 -11.80 7.29 12.30
CA ALA A 105 -12.08 8.35 11.33
C ALA A 105 -13.21 7.98 10.37
N VAL A 106 -13.23 6.74 9.87
CA VAL A 106 -14.33 6.24 9.04
C VAL A 106 -15.65 6.21 9.79
N THR A 107 -15.63 5.83 11.07
CA THR A 107 -16.82 5.82 11.91
C THR A 107 -17.35 7.25 12.12
N ALA A 108 -16.47 8.20 12.43
CA ALA A 108 -16.84 9.61 12.57
C ALA A 108 -17.42 10.19 11.26
N ALA A 109 -16.79 9.91 10.13
CA ALA A 109 -17.30 10.34 8.82
C ALA A 109 -18.71 9.82 8.53
N LYS A 110 -18.99 8.57 8.93
CA LYS A 110 -20.32 7.98 8.81
C LYS A 110 -21.36 8.71 9.67
N GLU A 111 -21.00 9.03 10.93
CA GLU A 111 -21.89 9.69 11.88
C GLU A 111 -22.30 11.10 11.42
N VAL A 112 -21.40 11.82 10.74
CA VAL A 112 -21.71 13.16 10.18
C VAL A 112 -22.26 13.11 8.75
N GLY A 113 -22.55 11.92 8.21
CA GLY A 113 -23.20 11.75 6.91
C GLY A 113 -22.30 11.99 5.70
N LYS A 114 -20.98 11.99 5.84
CA LYS A 114 -20.07 12.04 4.71
C LYS A 114 -20.09 10.70 3.95
N GLU A 115 -19.90 10.74 2.63
CA GLU A 115 -19.86 9.54 1.79
C GLU A 115 -18.44 9.16 1.36
N SER A 116 -17.45 9.97 1.71
CA SER A 116 -16.04 9.80 1.32
C SER A 116 -15.12 10.23 2.44
N LEU A 117 -13.89 9.70 2.39
CA LEU A 117 -12.74 10.30 3.03
C LEU A 117 -11.95 11.10 2.01
N GLU A 118 -11.49 12.27 2.38
CA GLU A 118 -10.71 13.14 1.50
C GLU A 118 -9.43 13.57 2.21
N TRP A 119 -8.33 13.58 1.46
CA TRP A 119 -7.06 14.13 1.94
C TRP A 119 -6.25 14.66 0.77
N THR A 120 -5.28 15.49 1.08
CA THR A 120 -4.31 15.96 0.10
C THR A 120 -3.00 15.22 0.32
N SER A 121 -2.43 14.65 -0.73
CA SER A 121 -1.13 14.00 -0.67
C SER A 121 0.01 15.04 -0.52
N PRO A 122 1.22 14.62 -0.15
CA PRO A 122 2.39 15.50 -0.17
C PRO A 122 2.52 16.29 -1.45
N PHE A 123 2.67 16.72 -2.22
CA PHE A 123 2.73 17.41 -3.52
C PHE A 123 1.34 17.88 -4.05
N GLY A 124 0.36 18.03 -3.16
CA GLY A 124 -0.90 18.74 -3.44
C GLY A 124 -1.97 17.97 -4.21
N PHE A 125 -1.79 16.66 -4.46
CA PHE A 125 -2.80 15.86 -5.14
C PHE A 125 -3.97 15.53 -4.20
N LYS A 126 -5.20 15.95 -4.58
CA LYS A 126 -6.40 15.65 -3.80
C LYS A 126 -6.87 14.22 -4.04
N VAL A 127 -6.94 13.43 -2.97
CA VAL A 127 -7.46 12.06 -2.96
C VAL A 127 -8.87 12.06 -2.41
N VAL A 128 -9.81 11.45 -3.14
CA VAL A 128 -11.19 11.25 -2.71
C VAL A 128 -11.47 9.76 -2.70
N HIS A 129 -11.55 9.18 -1.51
CA HIS A 129 -11.76 7.75 -1.35
C HIS A 129 -13.21 7.44 -1.02
N ARG A 130 -13.86 6.68 -1.92
CA ARG A 130 -15.26 6.25 -1.82
C ARG A 130 -15.38 4.77 -2.05
N LYS A 131 -16.28 4.14 -1.33
CA LYS A 131 -16.69 2.74 -1.56
C LYS A 131 -18.21 2.65 -1.47
N TYR A 132 -18.80 1.97 -2.45
CA TYR A 132 -20.24 1.76 -2.48
C TYR A 132 -20.56 0.26 -2.52
N LYS A 133 -21.67 -0.11 -1.92
CA LYS A 133 -22.28 -1.41 -2.17
C LYS A 133 -22.75 -1.46 -3.61
N LEU A 134 -22.47 -2.57 -4.27
CA LEU A 134 -22.83 -2.76 -5.67
C LEU A 134 -24.00 -3.73 -5.75
N LYS A 135 -25.08 -3.30 -6.43
CA LYS A 135 -26.18 -4.18 -6.77
C LYS A 135 -26.00 -4.66 -8.21
N GLU A 136 -26.01 -5.97 -8.38
CA GLU A 136 -25.99 -6.56 -9.72
C GLU A 136 -27.29 -6.22 -10.45
N ARG A 137 -27.16 -5.76 -11.68
CA ARG A 137 -28.25 -5.52 -12.59
C ARG A 137 -28.04 -6.39 -13.81
N THR A 138 -28.98 -7.29 -14.06
CA THR A 138 -29.05 -8.10 -15.27
C THR A 138 -30.13 -7.48 -16.17
N ASP A 139 -29.72 -6.71 -17.16
CA ASP A 139 -30.62 -6.26 -18.21
C ASP A 139 -30.41 -7.19 -19.42
N ALA A 140 -31.50 -7.73 -19.94
CA ALA A 140 -31.45 -8.45 -21.20
C ALA A 140 -31.21 -7.43 -22.34
N ILE A 141 -30.17 -7.68 -23.12
CA ILE A 141 -29.89 -6.94 -24.35
C ILE A 141 -30.12 -7.91 -25.52
N TRP A 142 -31.02 -7.55 -26.38
CA TRP A 142 -31.28 -8.31 -27.62
C TRP A 142 -30.25 -7.93 -28.68
N SER A 143 -29.45 -8.88 -29.13
CA SER A 143 -28.43 -8.66 -30.17
C SER A 143 -28.86 -9.12 -31.56
N GLY A 144 -30.15 -9.32 -31.79
CA GLY A 144 -30.73 -9.80 -33.05
C GLY A 144 -30.76 -11.33 -33.23
N GLU A 145 -29.87 -12.04 -32.58
CA GLU A 145 -29.81 -13.53 -32.63
C GLU A 145 -29.81 -14.17 -31.25
N LYS A 146 -29.38 -13.45 -30.24
CA LYS A 146 -29.21 -13.93 -28.86
C LYS A 146 -29.60 -12.87 -27.85
N GLU A 147 -30.28 -13.32 -26.81
CA GLU A 147 -30.44 -12.54 -25.60
C GLU A 147 -29.13 -12.60 -24.77
N ILE A 148 -28.50 -11.45 -24.56
CA ILE A 148 -27.26 -11.31 -23.79
C ILE A 148 -27.61 -10.65 -22.47
N PHE A 149 -27.19 -11.26 -21.36
CA PHE A 149 -27.33 -10.72 -20.01
C PHE A 149 -25.96 -10.17 -19.53
N PRO A 150 -25.61 -8.93 -19.87
CA PRO A 150 -24.38 -8.35 -19.33
C PRO A 150 -24.55 -8.13 -17.84
N ARG A 151 -23.54 -8.55 -17.06
CA ARG A 151 -23.48 -8.22 -15.64
C ARG A 151 -23.07 -6.75 -15.49
N ALA A 152 -24.00 -5.92 -15.13
CA ALA A 152 -23.75 -4.55 -14.77
C ALA A 152 -23.91 -4.36 -13.26
N TYR A 153 -23.05 -3.52 -12.67
CA TYR A 153 -23.13 -3.20 -11.25
C TYR A 153 -23.54 -1.75 -11.07
N ARG A 154 -24.56 -1.51 -10.27
CA ARG A 154 -25.00 -0.17 -9.91
C ARG A 154 -24.60 0.13 -8.47
N PRO A 155 -23.88 1.24 -8.19
CA PRO A 155 -23.64 1.68 -6.84
C PRO A 155 -24.96 2.08 -6.17
N THR A 156 -25.12 1.71 -4.90
CA THR A 156 -26.35 1.98 -4.14
C THR A 156 -26.07 2.90 -2.96
N GLU A 157 -25.46 2.40 -1.92
CA GLU A 157 -25.19 3.11 -0.69
C GLU A 157 -23.71 2.99 -0.31
N PRO A 158 -23.16 3.90 0.49
CA PRO A 158 -21.76 3.79 0.94
C PRO A 158 -21.48 2.48 1.67
N SER A 159 -20.41 1.82 1.30
CA SER A 159 -19.91 0.61 1.99
C SER A 159 -18.85 1.00 3.00
N TRP A 160 -19.28 1.32 4.21
CA TRP A 160 -18.39 1.75 5.29
C TRP A 160 -17.37 0.69 5.69
N LYS A 161 -17.74 -0.58 5.64
CA LYS A 161 -16.83 -1.69 5.91
C LYS A 161 -15.70 -1.74 4.88
N ASP A 162 -16.03 -1.65 3.61
CA ASP A 162 -15.03 -1.68 2.53
C ASP A 162 -14.18 -0.40 2.54
N LEU A 163 -14.79 0.76 2.86
CA LEU A 163 -14.06 2.00 3.05
C LEU A 163 -13.03 1.85 4.17
N GLN A 164 -13.44 1.33 5.33
CA GLN A 164 -12.58 1.14 6.50
C GLN A 164 -11.39 0.21 6.22
N THR A 165 -11.63 -0.91 5.53
CA THR A 165 -10.59 -1.91 5.26
C THR A 165 -9.65 -1.49 4.12
N SER A 166 -10.13 -0.67 3.16
CA SER A 166 -9.31 -0.26 2.01
C SER A 166 -8.57 1.07 2.21
N THR A 167 -8.97 1.90 3.17
CA THR A 167 -8.34 3.22 3.38
C THR A 167 -6.83 3.14 3.68
N PRO A 168 -6.32 2.24 4.52
CA PRO A 168 -4.89 2.14 4.75
C PRO A 168 -4.09 1.87 3.45
N ALA A 169 -4.61 0.97 2.61
CA ALA A 169 -3.98 0.67 1.32
C ALA A 169 -4.02 1.87 0.36
N VAL A 170 -5.17 2.54 0.25
CA VAL A 170 -5.32 3.72 -0.61
C VAL A 170 -4.44 4.87 -0.14
N PHE A 171 -4.29 5.04 1.18
CA PHE A 171 -3.37 6.01 1.74
C PHE A 171 -1.93 5.73 1.31
N VAL A 172 -1.42 4.50 1.50
CA VAL A 172 -0.05 4.13 1.08
C VAL A 172 0.14 4.34 -0.42
N HIS A 173 -0.81 3.87 -1.26
CA HIS A 173 -0.74 4.09 -2.70
C HIS A 173 -0.77 5.58 -3.09
N SER A 174 -1.46 6.42 -2.30
CA SER A 174 -1.43 7.86 -2.54
C SER A 174 -0.06 8.49 -2.22
N MET A 175 0.71 7.90 -1.29
CA MET A 175 2.08 8.31 -1.01
C MET A 175 3.03 7.88 -2.13
N ASP A 176 2.87 6.64 -2.64
CA ASP A 176 3.64 6.17 -3.80
C ASP A 176 3.38 7.06 -5.03
N ALA A 177 2.10 7.37 -5.30
CA ALA A 177 1.73 8.30 -6.36
C ALA A 177 2.27 9.72 -6.14
N ALA A 178 2.28 10.19 -4.89
CA ALA A 178 2.86 11.49 -4.56
C ALA A 178 4.36 11.54 -4.85
N LEU A 179 5.10 10.46 -4.53
CA LEU A 179 6.52 10.38 -4.86
C LEU A 179 6.76 10.47 -6.38
N ILE A 180 5.95 9.74 -7.18
CA ILE A 180 6.02 9.81 -8.65
C ILE A 180 5.74 11.24 -9.12
N HIS A 181 4.69 11.86 -8.61
CA HIS A 181 4.36 13.25 -8.95
C HIS A 181 5.48 14.21 -8.60
N GLY A 182 6.04 14.10 -7.38
CA GLY A 182 7.17 14.92 -6.95
C GLY A 182 8.39 14.76 -7.86
N VAL A 183 8.74 13.52 -8.18
CA VAL A 183 9.89 13.22 -9.05
C VAL A 183 9.67 13.69 -10.48
N LEU A 184 8.48 13.49 -11.06
CA LEU A 184 8.19 13.88 -12.44
C LEU A 184 7.90 15.35 -12.62
N ALA A 185 7.36 16.00 -11.60
CA ALA A 185 6.92 17.38 -11.72
C ALA A 185 8.05 18.38 -11.38
N ASP A 186 9.05 17.98 -10.61
CA ASP A 186 9.99 18.87 -9.98
C ASP A 186 11.44 18.60 -10.37
N GLY A 187 11.70 17.79 -11.39
CA GLY A 187 13.02 17.46 -11.97
C GLY A 187 14.27 17.74 -11.13
N GLU A 188 14.27 18.85 -10.44
CA GLU A 188 14.98 19.15 -9.21
C GLU A 188 13.94 19.22 -8.09
N MET A 189 13.94 18.26 -7.19
CA MET A 189 13.36 18.49 -5.87
C MET A 189 14.29 19.47 -5.15
N SER A 190 14.33 20.70 -5.65
CA SER A 190 15.03 21.79 -5.00
C SER A 190 14.31 22.10 -3.70
N SER A 191 15.08 22.40 -2.68
CA SER A 191 14.62 22.90 -1.39
C SER A 191 13.85 24.23 -1.44
N GLU A 192 13.51 24.72 -2.61
CA GLU A 192 12.79 25.97 -2.87
C GLU A 192 11.30 25.80 -3.17
N GLY A 193 10.74 24.59 -3.05
CA GLY A 193 9.32 24.42 -3.04
C GLY A 193 8.70 25.08 -1.81
N SER A 194 8.01 26.21 -1.98
CA SER A 194 7.31 26.87 -0.89
C SER A 194 6.00 26.16 -0.62
N PHE A 195 5.76 25.79 0.64
CA PHE A 195 4.42 25.45 1.11
C PHE A 195 3.67 26.75 1.37
N GLU A 196 2.83 27.15 0.43
CA GLU A 196 1.90 28.26 0.62
C GLU A 196 0.48 27.69 0.74
N ASP A 197 -0.23 28.06 1.81
CA ASP A 197 -1.62 27.66 2.09
C ASP A 197 -1.89 26.15 2.11
N GLY A 198 -0.91 25.34 2.51
CA GLY A 198 -1.01 23.89 2.53
C GLY A 198 -0.93 23.21 1.17
N ASN A 199 -0.56 23.95 0.13
CA ASN A 199 -0.31 23.44 -1.22
C ASN A 199 1.15 23.55 -1.60
N PHE A 200 1.68 22.52 -2.24
CA PHE A 200 3.03 22.52 -2.80
C PHE A 200 2.97 23.07 -4.24
N HIS A 201 3.66 24.17 -4.50
CA HIS A 201 3.75 24.75 -5.84
C HIS A 201 4.96 24.19 -6.58
N ILE A 202 4.70 23.47 -7.66
CA ILE A 202 5.70 22.83 -8.51
C ILE A 202 6.12 23.80 -9.61
N THR A 203 7.40 24.08 -9.71
CA THR A 203 7.94 25.04 -10.70
C THR A 203 8.73 24.43 -11.85
N SER A 204 9.24 23.21 -11.73
CA SER A 204 9.99 22.53 -12.79
C SER A 204 9.31 21.25 -13.27
N ARG A 205 9.61 20.79 -14.49
CA ARG A 205 8.91 19.70 -15.17
C ARG A 205 9.80 18.63 -15.80
N VAL A 206 11.09 18.70 -15.62
CA VAL A 206 12.05 17.79 -16.26
C VAL A 206 13.08 17.36 -15.26
N LEU A 207 13.36 16.07 -15.18
CA LEU A 207 14.51 15.57 -14.44
C LEU A 207 15.78 16.02 -15.14
N VAL A 208 16.69 16.60 -14.38
CA VAL A 208 17.99 17.01 -14.88
C VAL A 208 19.08 16.34 -14.05
N ASP A 209 20.21 16.06 -14.67
CA ASP A 209 21.40 15.58 -13.99
C ASP A 209 22.16 16.73 -13.29
N GLN A 210 23.36 16.45 -12.73
CA GLN A 210 24.16 17.42 -12.02
C GLN A 210 24.69 18.55 -12.92
N GLU A 211 24.76 18.31 -14.23
CA GLU A 211 25.17 19.31 -15.22
C GLU A 211 23.96 20.11 -15.75
N GLY A 212 22.74 19.81 -15.30
CA GLY A 212 21.52 20.47 -15.74
C GLY A 212 20.92 19.89 -17.03
N GLU A 213 21.44 18.75 -17.52
CA GLU A 213 20.96 18.11 -18.72
C GLU A 213 19.75 17.19 -18.42
N PRO A 214 18.68 17.26 -19.22
CA PRO A 214 17.50 16.45 -19.03
C PRO A 214 17.77 14.98 -19.31
N PHE A 215 17.30 14.09 -18.44
CA PHE A 215 17.38 12.66 -18.69
C PHE A 215 16.02 11.96 -18.65
N PRO A 216 15.76 10.99 -19.55
CA PRO A 216 14.49 10.31 -19.63
C PRO A 216 14.35 9.27 -18.52
N ILE A 217 13.15 9.22 -17.92
CA ILE A 217 12.76 8.17 -17.02
C ILE A 217 11.49 7.48 -17.51
N ILE A 218 11.31 6.24 -17.10
CA ILE A 218 10.10 5.46 -17.32
C ILE A 218 9.58 5.06 -15.93
N THR A 219 8.31 5.26 -15.70
CA THR A 219 7.63 4.83 -14.47
C THR A 219 6.60 3.75 -14.78
N VAL A 220 6.62 2.67 -14.01
CA VAL A 220 5.61 1.61 -14.07
C VAL A 220 5.20 1.30 -12.64
N HIS A 221 4.03 1.75 -12.25
CA HIS A 221 3.55 1.71 -10.87
C HIS A 221 4.55 2.40 -9.91
N ASP A 222 5.12 1.67 -8.97
CA ASP A 222 6.13 2.08 -7.99
C ASP A 222 7.58 1.86 -8.46
N CYS A 223 7.75 1.42 -9.70
CA CYS A 223 9.06 1.17 -10.30
C CYS A 223 9.50 2.34 -11.18
N PHE A 224 10.78 2.69 -11.06
CA PHE A 224 11.42 3.70 -11.88
C PHE A 224 12.55 3.08 -12.67
N ALA A 225 12.68 3.45 -13.93
CA ALA A 225 13.76 3.01 -14.79
C ALA A 225 14.35 4.19 -15.56
N CYS A 226 15.66 4.17 -15.74
CA CYS A 226 16.41 5.10 -16.58
C CYS A 226 17.58 4.35 -17.23
N HIS A 227 18.32 5.02 -18.11
CA HIS A 227 19.57 4.48 -18.61
C HIS A 227 20.58 4.30 -17.45
N ALA A 228 21.44 3.29 -17.54
CA ALA A 228 22.36 2.92 -16.46
C ALA A 228 23.31 4.06 -16.01
N SER A 229 23.67 4.97 -16.92
CA SER A 229 24.51 6.14 -16.59
C SER A 229 23.86 7.08 -15.56
N TRP A 230 22.53 7.16 -15.53
CA TRP A 230 21.77 8.03 -14.61
C TRP A 230 21.19 7.29 -13.41
N ALA A 231 21.49 6.01 -13.22
CA ALA A 231 20.90 5.23 -12.14
C ALA A 231 21.22 5.77 -10.74
N ALA A 232 22.43 6.27 -10.53
CA ALA A 232 22.83 6.88 -9.26
C ALA A 232 22.12 8.23 -9.02
N GLU A 233 21.97 9.03 -10.07
CA GLU A 233 21.26 10.32 -10.07
C GLU A 233 19.78 10.10 -9.69
N LEU A 234 19.10 9.21 -10.43
CA LEU A 234 17.72 8.86 -10.15
C LEU A 234 17.53 8.34 -8.72
N GLN A 235 18.44 7.48 -8.23
CA GLN A 235 18.41 7.03 -6.84
C GLN A 235 18.53 8.19 -5.86
N GLY A 236 19.39 9.16 -6.14
CA GLY A 236 19.55 10.36 -5.32
C GLY A 236 18.27 11.20 -5.28
N ILE A 237 17.62 11.42 -6.43
CA ILE A 237 16.36 12.16 -6.54
C ILE A 237 15.26 11.46 -5.75
N LEU A 238 15.09 10.15 -5.93
CA LEU A 238 14.09 9.37 -5.20
C LEU A 238 14.29 9.40 -3.69
N LEU A 239 15.54 9.29 -3.22
CA LEU A 239 15.85 9.36 -1.78
C LEU A 239 15.57 10.75 -1.20
N ARG A 240 15.92 11.83 -1.92
CA ARG A 240 15.56 13.20 -1.53
C ARG A 240 14.05 13.38 -1.47
N GLY A 241 13.33 12.88 -2.48
CA GLY A 241 11.87 12.93 -2.52
C GLY A 241 11.20 12.24 -1.35
N LEU A 242 11.62 11.02 -1.05
CA LEU A 242 11.16 10.29 0.12
C LEU A 242 11.45 11.06 1.42
N ARG A 243 12.66 11.58 1.55
CA ARG A 243 13.06 12.34 2.72
C ARG A 243 12.19 13.59 2.90
N THR A 244 12.02 14.40 1.86
CA THR A 244 11.17 15.58 1.88
C THR A 244 9.73 15.22 2.25
N MET A 245 9.18 14.16 1.65
CA MET A 245 7.83 13.71 1.89
C MET A 245 7.60 13.33 3.36
N TYR A 246 8.53 12.61 3.98
CA TYR A 246 8.34 12.12 5.36
C TYR A 246 8.86 13.06 6.45
N GLU A 247 9.90 13.84 6.20
CA GLU A 247 10.47 14.76 7.19
C GLU A 247 9.73 16.11 7.26
N HIS A 248 9.23 16.62 6.12
CA HIS A 248 8.60 17.93 6.08
C HIS A 248 7.07 17.88 6.04
N TYR A 249 6.50 16.86 5.38
CA TYR A 249 5.05 16.78 5.24
C TYR A 249 4.37 15.97 6.35
N GLU A 250 5.10 15.11 7.06
CA GLU A 250 4.54 14.22 8.10
C GLU A 250 3.23 13.54 7.68
N PRO A 251 3.21 12.77 6.58
CA PRO A 251 1.99 12.39 5.86
C PRO A 251 0.97 11.67 6.75
N PHE A 252 1.41 10.89 7.73
CA PHE A 252 0.52 10.19 8.66
C PHE A 252 -0.24 11.16 9.56
N ASN A 253 0.43 12.14 10.14
CA ASN A 253 -0.19 13.12 11.01
C ASN A 253 -1.11 14.05 10.21
N HIS A 254 -0.66 14.50 9.04
CA HIS A 254 -1.46 15.34 8.15
C HIS A 254 -2.74 14.62 7.70
N PHE A 255 -2.64 13.38 7.23
CA PHE A 255 -3.80 12.56 6.87
C PHE A 255 -4.78 12.42 8.03
N LEU A 256 -4.30 12.05 9.20
CA LEU A 256 -5.16 11.83 10.36
C LEU A 256 -5.86 13.11 10.81
N ASN A 257 -5.16 14.23 10.81
CA ASN A 257 -5.77 15.52 11.11
C ASN A 257 -6.87 15.90 10.12
N MET A 258 -6.67 15.65 8.82
CA MET A 258 -7.69 15.93 7.81
C MET A 258 -8.93 15.04 7.91
N VAL A 259 -8.76 13.76 8.24
CA VAL A 259 -9.90 12.83 8.34
C VAL A 259 -10.57 12.85 9.72
N GLU A 260 -9.88 13.31 10.78
CA GLU A 260 -10.41 13.47 12.12
C GLU A 260 -11.04 14.85 12.36
N SER A 261 -10.74 15.85 11.53
CA SER A 261 -11.37 17.20 11.56
C SER A 261 -12.77 17.22 10.94
N VAL A 262 -13.41 16.08 10.89
CA VAL A 262 -14.73 15.83 10.29
C VAL A 262 -15.86 16.14 11.26
#